data_700c8c26781b959dbd25a7752720f0c4
#
_entry.id   700c8c26781b959dbd25a7752720f0c4
#
_cell.length_a   1.000
_cell.length_b   1.000
_cell.length_c   1.000
_cell.angle_alpha   90.00
_cell.angle_beta   90.00
_cell.angle_gamma   90.00
#
_symmetry.space_group_name_H-M   'P 1'
#
loop_
_entity.id
_entity.type
_entity.pdbx_description
1 polymer ?
#
loop_
_entity_poly.entity_id
_entity_poly.type
_entity_poly.pdbx_seq_one_letter_code
_entity_poly.pdbx_strand_id
1 'polypeptide(L)'
;MGRRRSEAGDAEGDPPRERGEAGRAEQKRKRKRDEPSPRELVAAANAARDVAALVGDAAKPGPTTMRSSSSDGPPSATRGYVVDQLPDRLRRWCFDLTKRNMEAMYERTWGWSNPEKRRELAHSDARFIVAFRGDDDDGPMGFVHFRFEVEDSDGTPVAYVYELQVEDDARGRGVGRALMARVESIAENTRMARTMLTVLKTNAAAARFYERLGDVEDRDTPRDEACHYVILTKPAEAGRGGEGVPPRRSSGVVNP
;
A
#
# COMPACT_ATOMS: atom_id res chain seq x y z
N MET A 1 -36.70 9.15 84.76
CA MET A 1 -36.49 8.01 83.90
C MET A 1 -37.08 8.34 82.56
N GLY A 2 -36.33 8.61 81.56
CA GLY A 2 -36.78 8.98 80.24
C GLY A 2 -35.65 8.85 79.23
N ARG A 3 -35.71 7.80 78.42
CA ARG A 3 -34.74 7.56 77.37
C ARG A 3 -35.12 8.38 76.15
N ARG A 4 -34.19 9.20 75.64
CA ARG A 4 -34.23 9.82 74.30
C ARG A 4 -33.55 8.92 73.31
N ARG A 5 -34.25 8.53 72.23
CA ARG A 5 -33.70 7.92 71.05
C ARG A 5 -33.22 9.01 70.12
N SER A 6 -32.01 8.88 69.61
CA SER A 6 -31.44 9.67 68.52
C SER A 6 -31.74 8.94 67.23
N GLU A 7 -32.41 9.62 66.29
CA GLU A 7 -32.53 9.17 64.92
C GLU A 7 -31.31 9.63 64.13
N ALA A 8 -30.65 8.64 63.51
CA ALA A 8 -29.58 8.89 62.56
C ALA A 8 -30.21 8.98 61.16
N GLY A 9 -30.06 10.11 60.49
CA GLY A 9 -30.46 10.29 59.10
C GLY A 9 -29.42 9.71 58.17
N ASP A 10 -29.82 8.75 57.33
CA ASP A 10 -29.04 8.18 56.24
C ASP A 10 -29.02 9.22 55.09
N ALA A 11 -27.86 9.74 54.79
CA ALA A 11 -27.60 10.51 53.58
C ALA A 11 -27.15 9.54 52.49
N GLU A 12 -28.04 9.14 51.59
CA GLU A 12 -27.70 8.45 50.36
C GLU A 12 -26.92 9.42 49.44
N GLY A 13 -25.64 9.17 49.32
CA GLY A 13 -24.78 9.86 48.35
C GLY A 13 -24.89 9.22 46.98
N ASP A 14 -25.39 9.98 46.03
CA ASP A 14 -25.47 9.62 44.62
C ASP A 14 -24.07 9.35 44.01
N PRO A 15 -23.86 8.31 43.21
CA PRO A 15 -22.53 7.95 42.72
C PRO A 15 -22.04 8.85 41.56
N PRO A 16 -20.80 9.34 41.55
CA PRO A 16 -20.27 10.24 40.53
C PRO A 16 -19.77 9.47 39.28
N ARG A 17 -20.66 8.80 38.54
CA ARG A 17 -20.23 7.99 37.35
C ARG A 17 -20.56 8.58 35.99
N GLU A 18 -21.48 9.52 35.83
CA GLU A 18 -21.95 9.93 34.48
C GLU A 18 -21.13 11.06 33.82
N ARG A 19 -20.38 11.88 34.57
CA ARG A 19 -19.61 12.99 33.96
C ARG A 19 -18.34 12.55 33.22
N GLY A 20 -17.79 11.38 33.52
CA GLY A 20 -16.55 10.87 32.89
C GLY A 20 -16.78 10.30 31.48
N GLU A 21 -17.91 9.66 31.24
CA GLU A 21 -18.21 9.03 29.96
C GLU A 21 -18.65 10.02 28.88
N ALA A 22 -19.44 11.02 29.24
CA ALA A 22 -19.83 12.10 28.32
C ALA A 22 -18.62 12.90 27.83
N GLY A 23 -17.67 13.25 28.72
CA GLY A 23 -16.45 13.93 28.35
C GLY A 23 -15.52 13.10 27.46
N ARG A 24 -15.42 11.79 27.69
CA ARG A 24 -14.66 10.88 26.84
C ARG A 24 -15.30 10.71 25.45
N ALA A 25 -16.64 10.64 25.39
CA ALA A 25 -17.37 10.54 24.12
C ALA A 25 -17.22 11.81 23.28
N GLU A 26 -17.29 12.99 23.91
CA GLU A 26 -17.11 14.29 23.25
C GLU A 26 -15.67 14.47 22.75
N GLN A 27 -14.69 14.09 23.55
CA GLN A 27 -13.27 14.12 23.17
C GLN A 27 -12.96 13.13 22.03
N LYS A 28 -13.58 11.94 22.01
CA LYS A 28 -13.49 10.98 20.91
C LYS A 28 -14.15 11.48 19.63
N ARG A 29 -15.29 12.18 19.75
CA ARG A 29 -15.97 12.84 18.61
C ARG A 29 -15.16 14.01 18.05
N LYS A 30 -14.51 14.82 18.93
CA LYS A 30 -13.66 15.93 18.51
C LYS A 30 -12.40 15.41 17.79
N ARG A 31 -11.72 14.38 18.34
CA ARG A 31 -10.56 13.75 17.66
C ARG A 31 -10.94 13.18 16.28
N LYS A 32 -12.11 12.57 16.14
CA LYS A 32 -12.60 12.04 14.85
C LYS A 32 -12.97 13.15 13.84
N ARG A 33 -13.23 14.39 14.30
CA ARG A 33 -13.44 15.56 13.43
C ARG A 33 -12.15 16.21 12.95
N ASP A 34 -11.06 16.03 13.72
CA ASP A 34 -9.75 16.64 13.42
C ASP A 34 -8.84 15.71 12.60
N GLU A 35 -9.24 14.45 12.36
CA GLU A 35 -8.50 13.54 11.47
C GLU A 35 -8.83 13.82 10.01
N PRO A 36 -7.83 13.94 9.12
CA PRO A 36 -8.07 14.16 7.70
C PRO A 36 -8.87 13.00 7.12
N SER A 37 -9.82 13.33 6.27
CA SER A 37 -10.62 12.35 5.53
C SER A 37 -9.74 11.56 4.54
N PRO A 38 -10.18 10.36 4.08
CA PRO A 38 -9.49 9.60 3.04
C PRO A 38 -9.15 10.42 1.79
N ARG A 39 -10.09 11.28 1.35
CA ARG A 39 -9.89 12.17 0.20
C ARG A 39 -8.82 13.23 0.46
N GLU A 40 -8.76 13.79 1.65
CA GLU A 40 -7.73 14.76 2.03
C GLU A 40 -6.34 14.10 2.12
N LEU A 41 -6.26 12.87 2.65
CA LEU A 41 -5.02 12.09 2.67
C LEU A 41 -4.51 11.80 1.26
N VAL A 42 -5.39 11.32 0.38
CA VAL A 42 -5.05 11.05 -1.04
C VAL A 42 -4.65 12.34 -1.75
N ALA A 43 -5.38 13.44 -1.55
CA ALA A 43 -5.05 14.74 -2.15
C ALA A 43 -3.68 15.25 -1.67
N ALA A 44 -3.37 15.14 -0.38
CA ALA A 44 -2.08 15.52 0.18
C ALA A 44 -0.94 14.66 -0.37
N ALA A 45 -1.14 13.35 -0.47
CA ALA A 45 -0.17 12.43 -1.07
C ALA A 45 0.03 12.71 -2.56
N ASN A 46 -1.06 13.04 -3.29
CA ASN A 46 -1.02 13.40 -4.69
C ASN A 46 -0.42 14.80 -4.94
N ALA A 47 -0.41 15.69 -3.99
CA ALA A 47 0.29 16.98 -4.08
C ALA A 47 1.81 16.87 -3.93
N ALA A 48 2.31 15.80 -3.33
CA ALA A 48 3.74 15.59 -3.12
C ALA A 48 4.46 15.30 -4.46
N ARG A 49 5.44 16.11 -4.80
CA ARG A 49 6.20 15.99 -6.05
C ARG A 49 7.53 15.26 -5.90
N ASP A 50 8.04 15.15 -4.69
CA ASP A 50 9.25 14.38 -4.38
C ASP A 50 8.84 12.99 -3.85
N VAL A 51 8.80 12.02 -4.76
CA VAL A 51 8.45 10.63 -4.44
C VAL A 51 9.52 9.99 -3.53
N ALA A 52 10.78 10.38 -3.64
CA ALA A 52 11.84 9.85 -2.79
C ALA A 52 11.68 10.31 -1.34
N ALA A 53 11.23 11.55 -1.10
CA ALA A 53 10.96 12.06 0.24
C ALA A 53 9.79 11.30 0.92
N LEU A 54 8.84 10.77 0.15
CA LEU A 54 7.73 9.98 0.69
C LEU A 54 8.17 8.63 1.28
N VAL A 55 9.33 8.10 0.89
CA VAL A 55 9.85 6.81 1.42
C VAL A 55 10.25 6.93 2.89
N GLY A 56 10.61 8.13 3.36
CA GLY A 56 11.05 8.37 4.73
C GLY A 56 12.39 7.72 5.10
N ASP A 57 12.84 7.96 6.33
CA ASP A 57 14.14 7.44 6.80
C ASP A 57 14.13 5.93 7.14
N ALA A 58 12.97 5.37 7.45
CA ALA A 58 12.83 3.97 7.87
C ALA A 58 13.13 2.96 6.75
N ALA A 59 12.99 3.37 5.48
CA ALA A 59 13.26 2.51 4.32
C ALA A 59 14.64 2.73 3.69
N LYS A 60 15.53 3.47 4.37
CA LYS A 60 16.95 3.40 4.01
C LYS A 60 17.40 1.95 4.21
N PRO A 61 17.96 1.28 3.19
CA PRO A 61 18.55 -0.04 3.40
C PRO A 61 19.50 0.12 4.58
N GLY A 62 19.26 -0.64 5.65
CA GLY A 62 20.24 -0.75 6.72
C GLY A 62 21.59 -1.06 6.09
N PRO A 63 22.73 -0.74 6.74
CA PRO A 63 24.04 -1.02 6.20
C PRO A 63 24.23 -2.53 6.16
N THR A 64 23.59 -3.23 5.24
CA THR A 64 24.01 -4.54 4.78
C THR A 64 25.17 -4.25 3.87
N THR A 65 26.31 -4.03 4.50
CA THR A 65 27.62 -4.07 3.87
C THR A 65 27.85 -5.48 3.30
N MET A 66 27.25 -5.74 2.15
CA MET A 66 27.83 -6.63 1.17
C MET A 66 28.05 -5.77 -0.08
N ARG A 67 29.22 -5.16 -0.15
CA ARG A 67 29.80 -4.73 -1.41
C ARG A 67 30.06 -6.01 -2.22
N SER A 68 29.02 -6.49 -2.89
CA SER A 68 29.18 -7.43 -3.98
C SER A 68 29.58 -6.59 -5.19
N SER A 69 30.81 -6.70 -5.60
CA SER A 69 31.32 -6.18 -6.86
C SER A 69 30.81 -6.97 -8.07
N SER A 70 29.81 -7.83 -7.90
CA SER A 70 29.17 -8.58 -8.97
C SER A 70 27.97 -7.80 -9.49
N SER A 71 27.86 -7.69 -10.82
CA SER A 71 26.69 -7.17 -11.55
C SER A 71 25.36 -7.89 -11.21
N ASP A 72 25.39 -8.88 -10.32
CA ASP A 72 24.35 -9.85 -10.02
C ASP A 72 23.61 -9.59 -8.69
N GLY A 73 23.88 -8.46 -8.03
CA GLY A 73 23.27 -8.08 -6.75
C GLY A 73 21.89 -7.40 -6.86
N PRO A 74 21.27 -7.10 -5.69
CA PRO A 74 20.07 -6.26 -5.64
C PRO A 74 20.34 -4.87 -6.23
N PRO A 75 19.29 -4.08 -6.55
CA PRO A 75 19.49 -2.75 -7.13
C PRO A 75 20.34 -1.89 -6.19
N SER A 76 21.36 -1.23 -6.75
CA SER A 76 22.23 -0.31 -5.99
C SER A 76 21.57 1.05 -5.75
N ALA A 77 20.68 1.48 -6.63
CA ALA A 77 19.95 2.73 -6.53
C ALA A 77 18.49 2.58 -6.92
N THR A 78 17.62 3.37 -6.28
CA THR A 78 16.23 3.57 -6.70
C THR A 78 15.93 5.05 -6.78
N ARG A 79 15.17 5.49 -7.80
CA ARG A 79 14.75 6.88 -7.96
C ARG A 79 13.25 6.97 -8.14
N GLY A 80 12.65 7.94 -7.46
CA GLY A 80 11.21 8.21 -7.54
C GLY A 80 10.91 9.36 -8.50
N TYR A 81 9.78 9.27 -9.21
CA TYR A 81 9.33 10.26 -10.17
C TYR A 81 7.81 10.42 -10.09
N VAL A 82 7.31 11.64 -10.19
CA VAL A 82 5.95 11.89 -10.66
C VAL A 82 5.96 11.90 -12.20
N VAL A 83 4.81 11.70 -12.82
CA VAL A 83 4.71 11.42 -14.27
C VAL A 83 5.38 12.50 -15.15
N ASP A 84 5.26 13.77 -14.80
CA ASP A 84 5.84 14.89 -15.57
C ASP A 84 7.36 15.05 -15.36
N GLN A 85 7.92 14.45 -14.32
CA GLN A 85 9.37 14.41 -14.06
C GLN A 85 10.05 13.15 -14.61
N LEU A 86 9.25 12.14 -15.03
CA LEU A 86 9.81 10.90 -15.59
C LEU A 86 10.46 11.20 -16.95
N PRO A 87 11.79 11.02 -17.11
CA PRO A 87 12.48 11.27 -18.37
C PRO A 87 11.86 10.47 -19.53
N ASP A 88 11.82 11.06 -20.73
CA ASP A 88 11.20 10.42 -21.90
C ASP A 88 11.79 9.05 -22.26
N ARG A 89 13.10 8.87 -22.03
CA ARG A 89 13.76 7.58 -22.23
C ARG A 89 13.20 6.51 -21.27
N LEU A 90 12.97 6.88 -19.99
CA LEU A 90 12.40 5.97 -19.00
C LEU A 90 10.92 5.74 -19.26
N ARG A 91 10.18 6.75 -19.70
CA ARG A 91 8.76 6.61 -20.08
C ARG A 91 8.58 5.59 -21.20
N ARG A 92 9.42 5.69 -22.26
CA ARG A 92 9.41 4.70 -23.34
C ARG A 92 9.80 3.31 -22.84
N TRP A 93 10.87 3.23 -22.07
CA TRP A 93 11.35 1.95 -21.50
C TRP A 93 10.29 1.28 -20.59
N CYS A 94 9.61 2.03 -19.71
CA CYS A 94 8.54 1.49 -18.88
C CYS A 94 7.42 0.87 -19.73
N PHE A 95 6.99 1.58 -20.80
CA PHE A 95 5.98 1.06 -21.71
C PHE A 95 6.47 -0.20 -22.45
N ASP A 96 7.68 -0.18 -23.00
CA ASP A 96 8.23 -1.29 -23.78
C ASP A 96 8.46 -2.53 -22.89
N LEU A 97 8.91 -2.35 -21.65
CA LEU A 97 9.06 -3.44 -20.68
C LEU A 97 7.71 -4.04 -20.29
N THR A 98 6.71 -3.19 -19.99
CA THR A 98 5.35 -3.66 -19.69
C THR A 98 4.78 -4.44 -20.87
N LYS A 99 4.88 -3.90 -22.09
CA LYS A 99 4.41 -4.57 -23.29
C LYS A 99 5.08 -5.94 -23.46
N ARG A 100 6.39 -5.98 -23.40
CA ARG A 100 7.18 -7.21 -23.58
C ARG A 100 6.79 -8.30 -22.56
N ASN A 101 6.53 -7.91 -21.32
CA ASN A 101 6.21 -8.85 -20.25
C ASN A 101 4.74 -9.27 -20.19
N MET A 102 3.81 -8.38 -20.60
CA MET A 102 2.39 -8.55 -20.30
C MET A 102 1.48 -8.72 -21.51
N GLU A 103 1.87 -8.25 -22.71
CA GLU A 103 1.02 -8.27 -23.90
C GLU A 103 0.41 -9.66 -24.18
N ALA A 104 1.23 -10.70 -24.19
CA ALA A 104 0.76 -12.06 -24.45
C ALA A 104 -0.21 -12.61 -23.38
N MET A 105 -0.10 -12.16 -22.13
CA MET A 105 -1.05 -12.53 -21.08
C MET A 105 -2.36 -11.76 -21.20
N TYR A 106 -2.30 -10.46 -21.51
CA TYR A 106 -3.49 -9.62 -21.70
C TYR A 106 -4.29 -10.05 -22.93
N GLU A 107 -3.64 -10.41 -24.04
CA GLU A 107 -4.34 -10.91 -25.25
C GLU A 107 -5.20 -12.15 -24.97
N ARG A 108 -4.84 -12.95 -23.98
CA ARG A 108 -5.61 -14.15 -23.57
C ARG A 108 -6.74 -13.86 -22.61
N THR A 109 -6.89 -12.62 -22.16
CA THR A 109 -7.88 -12.22 -21.14
C THR A 109 -8.75 -11.08 -21.64
N TRP A 110 -8.38 -9.85 -21.39
CA TRP A 110 -9.14 -8.64 -21.75
C TRP A 110 -8.58 -7.86 -22.95
N GLY A 111 -7.56 -8.41 -23.61
CA GLY A 111 -6.90 -7.78 -24.76
C GLY A 111 -5.77 -6.80 -24.35
N TRP A 112 -4.93 -6.47 -25.35
CA TRP A 112 -3.87 -5.48 -25.22
C TRP A 112 -4.15 -4.25 -26.08
N SER A 113 -4.00 -3.08 -25.52
CA SER A 113 -4.15 -1.81 -26.23
C SER A 113 -2.98 -0.88 -25.93
N ASN A 114 -2.10 -0.66 -26.92
CA ASN A 114 -0.99 0.29 -26.80
C ASN A 114 -1.45 1.70 -26.39
N PRO A 115 -2.52 2.28 -26.98
CA PRO A 115 -2.99 3.60 -26.58
C PRO A 115 -3.51 3.65 -25.13
N GLU A 116 -4.21 2.61 -24.68
CA GLU A 116 -4.73 2.55 -23.30
C GLU A 116 -3.62 2.42 -22.29
N LYS A 117 -2.65 1.52 -22.51
CA LYS A 117 -1.52 1.36 -21.62
C LYS A 117 -0.66 2.63 -21.56
N ARG A 118 -0.47 3.35 -22.70
CA ARG A 118 0.22 4.64 -22.68
C ARG A 118 -0.54 5.70 -21.89
N ARG A 119 -1.88 5.76 -21.99
CA ARG A 119 -2.72 6.65 -21.19
C ARG A 119 -2.65 6.34 -19.71
N GLU A 120 -2.67 5.06 -19.34
CA GLU A 120 -2.55 4.59 -17.97
C GLU A 120 -1.22 5.03 -17.33
N LEU A 121 -0.10 4.79 -18.04
CA LEU A 121 1.25 5.19 -17.59
C LEU A 121 1.45 6.72 -17.60
N ALA A 122 0.66 7.47 -18.38
CA ALA A 122 0.72 8.93 -18.47
C ALA A 122 -0.33 9.65 -17.61
N HIS A 123 -1.03 8.94 -16.73
CA HIS A 123 -2.02 9.55 -15.86
C HIS A 123 -1.38 10.61 -14.95
N SER A 124 -2.08 11.71 -14.67
CA SER A 124 -1.57 12.84 -13.86
C SER A 124 -1.09 12.42 -12.47
N ASP A 125 -1.76 11.44 -11.88
CA ASP A 125 -1.44 10.92 -10.54
C ASP A 125 -0.45 9.75 -10.57
N ALA A 126 0.08 9.37 -11.74
CA ALA A 126 1.04 8.30 -11.86
C ALA A 126 2.37 8.63 -11.17
N ARG A 127 2.85 7.69 -10.37
CA ARG A 127 4.13 7.73 -9.69
C ARG A 127 4.93 6.51 -10.04
N PHE A 128 6.22 6.72 -10.17
CA PHE A 128 7.17 5.68 -10.55
C PHE A 128 8.31 5.60 -9.54
N ILE A 129 8.73 4.38 -9.24
CA ILE A 129 10.03 4.13 -8.65
C ILE A 129 10.78 3.23 -9.61
N VAL A 130 11.96 3.66 -10.06
CA VAL A 130 12.81 2.92 -10.97
C VAL A 130 14.05 2.43 -10.22
N ALA A 131 14.37 1.15 -10.38
CA ALA A 131 15.57 0.52 -9.84
C ALA A 131 16.66 0.45 -10.89
N PHE A 132 17.91 0.74 -10.50
CA PHE A 132 19.08 0.79 -11.39
C PHE A 132 20.19 -0.14 -10.93
N ARG A 133 21.06 -0.58 -11.88
CA ARG A 133 22.22 -1.44 -11.61
C ARG A 133 23.35 -0.70 -10.88
N GLY A 134 23.50 0.59 -11.15
CA GLY A 134 24.53 1.46 -10.63
C GLY A 134 23.97 2.80 -10.16
N ASP A 135 24.85 3.67 -9.68
CA ASP A 135 24.48 5.00 -9.22
C ASP A 135 24.15 5.94 -10.41
N ASP A 136 24.66 5.63 -11.58
CA ASP A 136 24.37 6.33 -12.83
C ASP A 136 23.08 5.79 -13.47
N ASP A 137 22.39 6.66 -14.22
CA ASP A 137 21.11 6.37 -14.89
C ASP A 137 21.20 5.26 -15.97
N ASP A 138 22.33 4.62 -16.12
CA ASP A 138 22.60 3.57 -17.09
C ASP A 138 22.14 2.21 -16.56
N GLY A 139 21.15 1.62 -17.21
CA GLY A 139 20.69 0.27 -16.95
C GLY A 139 19.57 0.15 -15.92
N PRO A 140 18.36 0.67 -16.23
CA PRO A 140 17.19 0.40 -15.41
C PRO A 140 16.90 -1.11 -15.39
N MET A 141 16.63 -1.64 -14.19
CA MET A 141 16.42 -3.08 -13.94
C MET A 141 14.95 -3.44 -13.78
N GLY A 142 14.14 -2.48 -13.35
CA GLY A 142 12.72 -2.67 -13.10
C GLY A 142 12.10 -1.39 -12.57
N PHE A 143 10.78 -1.34 -12.58
CA PHE A 143 10.03 -0.21 -12.04
C PHE A 143 8.73 -0.68 -11.40
N VAL A 144 8.19 0.16 -10.53
CA VAL A 144 6.82 0.11 -10.04
C VAL A 144 6.10 1.40 -10.43
N HIS A 145 4.89 1.27 -10.97
CA HIS A 145 3.93 2.35 -11.20
C HIS A 145 2.79 2.19 -10.20
N PHE A 146 2.50 3.24 -9.45
CA PHE A 146 1.43 3.25 -8.46
C PHE A 146 0.74 4.61 -8.40
N ARG A 147 -0.43 4.66 -7.78
CA ARG A 147 -1.21 5.87 -7.53
C ARG A 147 -1.76 5.85 -6.12
N PHE A 148 -2.10 7.04 -5.60
CA PHE A 148 -2.90 7.13 -4.38
C PHE A 148 -4.35 7.35 -4.78
N GLU A 149 -5.23 6.50 -4.28
CA GLU A 149 -6.64 6.49 -4.64
C GLU A 149 -7.50 6.27 -3.39
N VAL A 150 -8.77 6.64 -3.49
CA VAL A 150 -9.78 6.23 -2.51
C VAL A 150 -10.46 5.00 -3.09
N GLU A 151 -10.35 3.86 -2.39
CA GLU A 151 -10.99 2.62 -2.83
C GLU A 151 -12.51 2.77 -2.83
N ASP A 152 -13.14 2.43 -3.96
CA ASP A 152 -14.58 2.64 -4.18
C ASP A 152 -15.45 1.78 -3.26
N SER A 153 -14.97 0.59 -2.89
CA SER A 153 -15.75 -0.41 -2.14
C SER A 153 -15.95 -0.05 -0.68
N ASP A 154 -14.94 0.55 -0.04
CA ASP A 154 -14.96 0.86 1.39
C ASP A 154 -14.55 2.29 1.73
N GLY A 155 -14.20 3.10 0.73
CA GLY A 155 -13.82 4.50 0.89
C GLY A 155 -12.49 4.72 1.59
N THR A 156 -11.62 3.71 1.68
CA THR A 156 -10.30 3.86 2.33
C THR A 156 -9.24 4.42 1.40
N PRO A 157 -8.26 5.20 1.91
CA PRO A 157 -7.13 5.66 1.10
C PRO A 157 -6.14 4.51 0.88
N VAL A 158 -5.76 4.27 -0.38
CA VAL A 158 -4.87 3.16 -0.76
C VAL A 158 -3.72 3.62 -1.66
N ALA A 159 -2.60 2.90 -1.62
CA ALA A 159 -1.58 2.96 -2.65
C ALA A 159 -1.81 1.80 -3.62
N TYR A 160 -2.38 2.09 -4.79
CA TYR A 160 -2.71 1.08 -5.79
C TYR A 160 -1.55 0.90 -6.77
N VAL A 161 -1.01 -0.32 -6.84
CA VAL A 161 0.09 -0.70 -7.75
C VAL A 161 -0.50 -1.17 -9.06
N TYR A 162 -0.29 -0.39 -10.12
CA TYR A 162 -0.74 -0.68 -11.48
C TYR A 162 0.21 -1.59 -12.24
N GLU A 163 1.53 -1.35 -12.08
CA GLU A 163 2.57 -2.14 -12.73
C GLU A 163 3.75 -2.39 -11.79
N LEU A 164 4.24 -3.62 -11.77
CA LEU A 164 5.55 -3.98 -11.25
C LEU A 164 6.25 -4.80 -12.31
N GLN A 165 7.23 -4.21 -12.96
CA GLN A 165 7.94 -4.83 -14.07
C GLN A 165 9.43 -4.92 -13.79
N VAL A 166 10.03 -6.05 -14.11
CA VAL A 166 11.45 -6.32 -13.91
C VAL A 166 12.02 -6.94 -15.20
N GLU A 167 13.18 -6.44 -15.63
CA GLU A 167 13.92 -7.00 -16.77
C GLU A 167 14.25 -8.48 -16.52
N ASP A 168 14.22 -9.29 -17.56
CA ASP A 168 14.39 -10.75 -17.46
C ASP A 168 15.72 -11.13 -16.77
N ASP A 169 16.79 -10.43 -17.14
CA ASP A 169 18.13 -10.65 -16.58
C ASP A 169 18.28 -10.12 -15.14
N ALA A 170 17.33 -9.34 -14.65
CA ALA A 170 17.28 -8.79 -13.29
C ALA A 170 16.33 -9.55 -12.36
N ARG A 171 15.56 -10.52 -12.88
CA ARG A 171 14.69 -11.36 -12.05
C ARG A 171 15.48 -12.24 -11.09
N GLY A 172 14.86 -12.57 -9.96
CA GLY A 172 15.51 -13.37 -8.92
C GLY A 172 16.55 -12.64 -8.07
N ARG A 173 16.89 -11.39 -8.40
CA ARG A 173 17.91 -10.57 -7.71
C ARG A 173 17.32 -9.61 -6.64
N GLY A 174 16.07 -9.79 -6.24
CA GLY A 174 15.43 -8.98 -5.21
C GLY A 174 14.88 -7.62 -5.67
N VAL A 175 14.97 -7.28 -6.98
CA VAL A 175 14.52 -6.00 -7.53
C VAL A 175 13.03 -5.74 -7.22
N GLY A 176 12.16 -6.70 -7.54
CA GLY A 176 10.72 -6.57 -7.26
C GLY A 176 10.42 -6.38 -5.78
N ARG A 177 11.11 -7.12 -4.89
CA ARG A 177 10.98 -6.95 -3.43
C ARG A 177 11.40 -5.56 -2.99
N ALA A 178 12.52 -5.05 -3.50
CA ALA A 178 13.01 -3.71 -3.16
C ALA A 178 12.04 -2.61 -3.61
N LEU A 179 11.44 -2.75 -4.81
CA LEU A 179 10.45 -1.81 -5.33
C LEU A 179 9.17 -1.82 -4.48
N MET A 180 8.63 -3.00 -4.16
CA MET A 180 7.42 -3.11 -3.32
C MET A 180 7.66 -2.57 -1.92
N ALA A 181 8.79 -2.88 -1.28
CA ALA A 181 9.12 -2.33 0.04
C ALA A 181 9.12 -0.79 0.07
N ARG A 182 9.49 -0.14 -1.05
CA ARG A 182 9.42 1.33 -1.17
C ARG A 182 7.97 1.81 -1.24
N VAL A 183 7.11 1.14 -1.99
CA VAL A 183 5.68 1.49 -2.07
C VAL A 183 5.01 1.28 -0.71
N GLU A 184 5.32 0.18 -0.02
CA GLU A 184 4.82 -0.10 1.33
C GLU A 184 5.22 1.01 2.32
N SER A 185 6.50 1.41 2.35
CA SER A 185 6.95 2.53 3.18
C SER A 185 6.28 3.86 2.82
N ILE A 186 6.06 4.12 1.54
CA ILE A 186 5.32 5.30 1.08
C ILE A 186 3.87 5.24 1.58
N ALA A 187 3.20 4.09 1.48
CA ALA A 187 1.83 3.91 1.96
C ALA A 187 1.74 4.22 3.47
N GLU A 188 2.68 3.71 4.27
CA GLU A 188 2.77 3.99 5.71
C GLU A 188 2.95 5.50 5.98
N ASN A 189 3.94 6.12 5.36
CA ASN A 189 4.30 7.52 5.60
C ASN A 189 3.23 8.50 5.11
N THR A 190 2.46 8.14 4.09
CA THR A 190 1.34 8.93 3.57
C THR A 190 0.00 8.57 4.21
N ARG A 191 0.00 7.67 5.20
CA ARG A 191 -1.20 7.23 5.93
C ARG A 191 -2.24 6.57 5.04
N MET A 192 -1.80 5.88 3.98
CA MET A 192 -2.67 4.98 3.23
C MET A 192 -3.00 3.77 4.11
N ALA A 193 -4.22 3.26 4.02
CA ALA A 193 -4.66 2.12 4.85
C ALA A 193 -3.99 0.81 4.43
N ARG A 194 -3.67 0.68 3.13
CA ARG A 194 -3.09 -0.52 2.55
C ARG A 194 -2.46 -0.26 1.19
N THR A 195 -1.62 -1.18 0.74
CA THR A 195 -1.30 -1.34 -0.67
C THR A 195 -2.30 -2.30 -1.32
N MET A 196 -2.64 -2.06 -2.59
CA MET A 196 -3.52 -2.92 -3.39
C MET A 196 -2.95 -3.12 -4.78
N LEU A 197 -3.27 -4.23 -5.40
CA LEU A 197 -2.90 -4.53 -6.79
C LEU A 197 -3.83 -5.59 -7.38
N THR A 198 -3.80 -5.69 -8.71
CA THR A 198 -4.48 -6.74 -9.45
C THR A 198 -3.46 -7.67 -10.10
N VAL A 199 -3.65 -8.98 -9.95
CA VAL A 199 -2.82 -9.99 -10.62
C VAL A 199 -3.68 -10.94 -11.45
N LEU A 200 -3.24 -11.23 -12.69
CA LEU A 200 -3.90 -12.22 -13.54
C LEU A 200 -3.77 -13.62 -12.92
N LYS A 201 -4.85 -14.38 -12.86
CA LYS A 201 -4.84 -15.79 -12.37
C LYS A 201 -3.86 -16.67 -13.16
N THR A 202 -3.62 -16.34 -14.43
CA THR A 202 -2.64 -17.02 -15.28
C THR A 202 -1.19 -16.66 -14.95
N ASN A 203 -0.93 -15.56 -14.23
CA ASN A 203 0.40 -15.14 -13.81
C ASN A 203 0.79 -15.76 -12.45
N ALA A 204 0.90 -17.09 -12.42
CA ALA A 204 1.23 -17.81 -11.20
C ALA A 204 2.59 -17.42 -10.58
N ALA A 205 3.53 -16.91 -11.37
CA ALA A 205 4.81 -16.43 -10.88
C ALA A 205 4.65 -15.15 -10.04
N ALA A 206 3.87 -14.18 -10.54
CA ALA A 206 3.55 -12.96 -9.80
C ALA A 206 2.72 -13.27 -8.55
N ALA A 207 1.70 -14.13 -8.64
CA ALA A 207 0.88 -14.51 -7.49
C ALA A 207 1.73 -15.06 -6.35
N ARG A 208 2.62 -16.02 -6.63
CA ARG A 208 3.56 -16.57 -5.64
C ARG A 208 4.56 -15.54 -5.11
N PHE A 209 4.92 -14.54 -5.93
CA PHE A 209 5.81 -13.47 -5.50
C PHE A 209 5.11 -12.58 -4.46
N TYR A 210 3.90 -12.13 -4.70
CA TYR A 210 3.14 -11.30 -3.76
C TYR A 210 2.75 -12.06 -2.48
N GLU A 211 2.36 -13.33 -2.59
CA GLU A 211 2.12 -14.18 -1.44
C GLU A 211 3.35 -14.24 -0.49
N ARG A 212 4.56 -14.39 -1.05
CA ARG A 212 5.81 -14.36 -0.26
C ARG A 212 6.12 -12.98 0.34
N LEU A 213 5.54 -11.90 -0.18
CA LEU A 213 5.62 -10.56 0.42
C LEU A 213 4.60 -10.36 1.53
N GLY A 214 3.65 -11.29 1.69
CA GLY A 214 2.59 -11.22 2.69
C GLY A 214 1.32 -10.56 2.20
N ASP A 215 1.19 -10.34 0.88
CA ASP A 215 -0.08 -9.93 0.28
C ASP A 215 -1.10 -11.07 0.40
N VAL A 216 -2.36 -10.71 0.63
CA VAL A 216 -3.48 -11.65 0.73
C VAL A 216 -4.57 -11.26 -0.27
N GLU A 217 -5.40 -12.23 -0.65
CA GLU A 217 -6.55 -11.95 -1.52
C GLU A 217 -7.52 -10.99 -0.83
N ASP A 218 -7.88 -9.92 -1.54
CA ASP A 218 -8.84 -8.93 -1.05
C ASP A 218 -10.27 -9.49 -1.14
N ARG A 219 -11.12 -9.07 -0.20
CA ARG A 219 -12.54 -9.46 -0.14
C ARG A 219 -13.33 -9.06 -1.39
N ASP A 220 -12.88 -8.01 -2.06
CA ASP A 220 -13.53 -7.44 -3.24
C ASP A 220 -13.08 -8.13 -4.54
N THR A 221 -12.24 -9.18 -4.45
CA THR A 221 -11.95 -10.06 -5.58
C THR A 221 -13.25 -10.65 -6.13
N PRO A 222 -13.56 -10.47 -7.42
CA PRO A 222 -14.77 -11.02 -8.01
C PRO A 222 -14.81 -12.56 -7.89
N ARG A 223 -15.94 -13.08 -7.44
CA ARG A 223 -16.18 -14.52 -7.27
C ARG A 223 -16.64 -15.22 -8.55
N ASP A 224 -16.78 -14.48 -9.63
CA ASP A 224 -17.15 -15.01 -10.92
C ASP A 224 -16.03 -15.90 -11.48
N GLU A 225 -16.38 -17.12 -11.94
CA GLU A 225 -15.43 -18.04 -12.58
C GLU A 225 -14.85 -17.47 -13.87
N ALA A 226 -15.60 -16.62 -14.58
CA ALA A 226 -15.14 -15.93 -15.77
C ALA A 226 -14.13 -14.79 -15.46
N CYS A 227 -13.96 -14.40 -14.20
CA CYS A 227 -12.99 -13.40 -13.80
C CYS A 227 -11.56 -13.92 -13.95
N HIS A 228 -10.74 -13.22 -14.71
CA HIS A 228 -9.37 -13.63 -15.05
C HIS A 228 -8.30 -13.13 -14.05
N TYR A 229 -8.69 -12.42 -12.99
CA TYR A 229 -7.76 -11.81 -12.03
C TYR A 229 -8.20 -12.01 -10.59
N VAL A 230 -7.28 -11.73 -9.68
CA VAL A 230 -7.53 -11.54 -8.24
C VAL A 230 -7.01 -10.18 -7.83
N ILE A 231 -7.66 -9.57 -6.84
CA ILE A 231 -7.17 -8.37 -6.17
C ILE A 231 -6.39 -8.84 -4.95
N LEU A 232 -5.17 -8.34 -4.79
CA LEU A 232 -4.34 -8.60 -3.63
C LEU A 232 -4.18 -7.33 -2.81
N THR A 233 -4.08 -7.49 -1.50
CA THR A 233 -3.94 -6.39 -0.56
C THR A 233 -2.98 -6.73 0.56
N LYS A 234 -2.28 -5.70 1.06
CA LYS A 234 -1.44 -5.77 2.24
C LYS A 234 -1.69 -4.52 3.10
N PRO A 235 -2.16 -4.66 4.36
CA PRO A 235 -2.31 -3.53 5.25
C PRO A 235 -1.00 -2.77 5.40
N ALA A 236 -1.04 -1.44 5.36
CA ALA A 236 0.09 -0.63 5.77
C ALA A 236 0.31 -0.84 7.27
N GLU A 237 1.54 -1.08 7.70
CA GLU A 237 1.84 -1.15 9.12
C GLU A 237 1.58 0.24 9.72
N ALA A 238 0.52 0.35 10.53
CA ALA A 238 0.24 1.59 11.23
C ALA A 238 1.46 1.93 12.09
N GLY A 239 2.09 3.05 11.81
CA GLY A 239 3.17 3.55 12.66
C GLY A 239 2.72 3.42 14.11
N ARG A 240 3.53 2.79 14.97
CA ARG A 240 3.23 2.30 16.32
C ARG A 240 2.48 3.35 17.16
N GLY A 241 1.16 3.44 17.01
CA GLY A 241 0.34 4.44 17.68
C GLY A 241 -1.15 4.40 17.40
N GLY A 242 -1.70 3.32 16.85
CA GLY A 242 -3.15 3.17 16.69
C GLY A 242 -3.55 1.69 16.71
N GLU A 243 -4.47 1.34 17.62
CA GLU A 243 -5.01 -0.02 17.73
C GLU A 243 -5.69 -0.41 16.41
N GLY A 244 -4.97 -1.14 15.55
CA GLY A 244 -5.50 -1.74 14.34
C GLY A 244 -6.36 -2.95 14.71
N VAL A 245 -7.60 -2.99 14.22
CA VAL A 245 -8.46 -4.17 14.28
C VAL A 245 -7.79 -5.26 13.43
N PRO A 246 -7.38 -6.39 14.02
CA PRO A 246 -6.76 -7.47 13.25
C PRO A 246 -7.78 -8.07 12.26
N PRO A 247 -7.34 -8.52 11.07
CA PRO A 247 -8.20 -9.20 10.12
C PRO A 247 -8.80 -10.44 10.79
N ARG A 248 -10.11 -10.61 10.74
CA ARG A 248 -10.80 -11.80 11.24
C ARG A 248 -10.29 -13.00 10.44
N ARG A 249 -9.59 -13.91 11.12
CA ARG A 249 -9.28 -15.23 10.57
C ARG A 249 -10.58 -15.93 10.24
N SER A 250 -10.81 -16.24 8.97
CA SER A 250 -11.87 -17.14 8.57
C SER A 250 -11.53 -18.53 9.14
N SER A 251 -12.29 -18.98 10.14
CA SER A 251 -12.26 -20.34 10.63
C SER A 251 -12.73 -21.25 9.49
N GLY A 252 -11.78 -21.96 8.87
CA GLY A 252 -12.07 -23.03 7.93
C GLY A 252 -12.90 -24.11 8.62
N VAL A 253 -14.10 -24.34 8.12
CA VAL A 253 -14.88 -25.54 8.45
C VAL A 253 -14.23 -26.69 7.71
N VAL A 254 -13.52 -27.52 8.46
CA VAL A 254 -13.15 -28.87 8.02
C VAL A 254 -14.39 -29.72 8.23
N ASN A 255 -14.92 -30.31 7.18
CA ASN A 255 -15.92 -31.37 7.29
C ASN A 255 -15.40 -32.65 6.63
N PRO A 256 -15.77 -33.83 7.19
CA PRO A 256 -15.07 -35.13 7.16
C PRO A 256 -15.08 -35.83 5.81
#